data_f249b7df81826daabe1178f5ef4d88b3
#
_entry.id   f249b7df81826daabe1178f5ef4d88b3
#
_cell.length_a   1.000
_cell.length_b   1.000
_cell.length_c   1.000
_cell.angle_alpha   90.00
_cell.angle_beta   90.00
_cell.angle_gamma   90.00
#
_symmetry.space_group_name_H-M   'P 1'
#
loop_
_entity.id
_entity.type
_entity.pdbx_description
1 polymer ?
#
loop_
_entity_poly.entity_id
_entity_poly.type
_entity_poly.pdbx_seq_one_letter_code
_entity_poly.pdbx_strand_id
1 'polypeptide(L)'
;MHSGNMLKTLFWLAVLSGVLLVVGERFGGQRGLTFALGFAVLMNGFAYFFSDKIALASSGAQAVSREEAPKLYAVVERLCAKANLPMPRLYLIPEQAPNAFATGRNPKHASVAATVGLMELMNEDELEGVIAHELSHVRNYDILTTSVAATLAAAITYLARVAQWGMIFGGGMRDDDDRRGGGLGALLMIFLAPFAAVLLQLMISRRREYAADESGARLVGHPYGLISALEKLGAYNQRIPMATTPATSSLYIVKPLSPGGFANLLSTHPPLEDRIAVLRQMTAAR
;
A
#
# COMPACT_ATOMS: atom_id res chain seq x y z
N MET A 1 -17.47 5.94 10.44
CA MET A 1 -16.52 5.12 9.66
C MET A 1 -15.06 5.31 10.08
N HIS A 2 -14.63 6.51 10.55
CA HIS A 2 -13.23 6.79 10.90
C HIS A 2 -12.65 5.93 12.04
N SER A 3 -13.43 5.65 13.09
CA SER A 3 -12.98 4.80 14.21
C SER A 3 -12.72 3.34 13.83
N GLY A 4 -13.46 2.80 12.87
CA GLY A 4 -13.34 1.39 12.47
C GLY A 4 -12.02 1.04 11.78
N ASN A 5 -11.46 1.93 10.93
CA ASN A 5 -10.20 1.66 10.24
C ASN A 5 -8.99 1.83 11.17
N MET A 6 -9.03 2.81 12.06
CA MET A 6 -8.02 2.96 13.09
C MET A 6 -7.99 1.78 14.06
N LEU A 7 -9.16 1.29 14.50
CA LEU A 7 -9.26 0.10 15.33
C LEU A 7 -8.72 -1.16 14.62
N LYS A 8 -9.01 -1.33 13.34
CA LYS A 8 -8.45 -2.44 12.55
C LYS A 8 -6.92 -2.37 12.48
N THR A 9 -6.36 -1.19 12.22
CA THR A 9 -4.90 -1.02 12.19
C THR A 9 -4.29 -1.38 13.54
N LEU A 10 -4.84 -0.85 14.64
CA LEU A 10 -4.39 -1.17 16.00
C LEU A 10 -4.52 -2.66 16.32
N PHE A 11 -5.62 -3.29 15.92
CA PHE A 11 -5.82 -4.73 16.09
C PHE A 11 -4.72 -5.54 15.41
N TRP A 12 -4.41 -5.26 14.13
CA TRP A 12 -3.39 -6.00 13.41
C TRP A 12 -1.98 -5.74 13.93
N LEU A 13 -1.67 -4.51 14.36
CA LEU A 13 -0.42 -4.21 15.04
C LEU A 13 -0.30 -4.98 16.36
N ALA A 14 -1.40 -5.11 17.12
CA ALA A 14 -1.43 -5.90 18.35
C ALA A 14 -1.25 -7.40 18.08
N VAL A 15 -1.89 -7.95 17.04
CA VAL A 15 -1.72 -9.35 16.62
C VAL A 15 -0.26 -9.62 16.24
N LEU A 16 0.34 -8.76 15.43
CA LEU A 16 1.75 -8.92 15.05
C LEU A 16 2.68 -8.83 16.27
N SER A 17 2.42 -7.89 17.17
CA SER A 17 3.17 -7.79 18.43
C SER A 17 3.02 -9.05 19.27
N GLY A 18 1.81 -9.59 19.40
CA GLY A 18 1.56 -10.84 20.11
C GLY A 18 2.36 -12.02 19.56
N VAL A 19 2.41 -12.14 18.22
CA VAL A 19 3.26 -13.17 17.56
C VAL A 19 4.72 -12.99 17.89
N LEU A 20 5.24 -11.75 17.83
CA LEU A 20 6.64 -11.45 18.19
C LEU A 20 6.93 -11.80 19.65
N LEU A 21 6.01 -11.51 20.58
CA LEU A 21 6.15 -11.84 22.00
C LEU A 21 6.21 -13.35 22.23
N VAL A 22 5.31 -14.12 21.61
CA VAL A 22 5.30 -15.58 21.69
C VAL A 22 6.59 -16.18 21.16
N VAL A 23 7.05 -15.69 20.01
CA VAL A 23 8.34 -16.11 19.43
C VAL A 23 9.50 -15.75 20.36
N GLY A 24 9.54 -14.52 20.86
CA GLY A 24 10.57 -14.06 21.80
C GLY A 24 10.64 -14.90 23.06
N GLU A 25 9.48 -15.19 23.68
CA GLU A 25 9.39 -16.05 24.86
C GLU A 25 9.84 -17.48 24.56
N ARG A 26 9.37 -18.04 23.44
CA ARG A 26 9.65 -19.46 23.10
C ARG A 26 11.13 -19.73 22.85
N PHE A 27 11.86 -18.77 22.29
CA PHE A 27 13.28 -18.93 21.91
C PHE A 27 14.26 -18.29 22.89
N GLY A 28 13.85 -17.26 23.64
CA GLY A 28 14.74 -16.53 24.57
C GLY A 28 14.21 -16.43 26.00
N GLY A 29 13.13 -17.13 26.33
CA GLY A 29 12.50 -17.07 27.66
C GLY A 29 12.15 -15.62 28.04
N GLN A 30 12.25 -15.27 29.33
CA GLN A 30 11.95 -13.93 29.84
C GLN A 30 12.78 -12.81 29.16
N ARG A 31 14.04 -13.07 28.84
CA ARG A 31 14.89 -12.09 28.15
C ARG A 31 14.43 -11.88 26.71
N GLY A 32 14.08 -12.95 26.01
CA GLY A 32 13.54 -12.90 24.66
C GLY A 32 12.19 -12.17 24.61
N LEU A 33 11.32 -12.41 25.59
CA LEU A 33 10.04 -11.70 25.73
C LEU A 33 10.25 -10.17 25.90
N THR A 34 11.18 -9.78 26.80
CA THR A 34 11.47 -8.35 27.04
C THR A 34 12.05 -7.67 25.80
N PHE A 35 12.97 -8.35 25.11
CA PHE A 35 13.51 -7.85 23.83
C PHE A 35 12.42 -7.72 22.75
N ALA A 36 11.58 -8.75 22.61
CA ALA A 36 10.50 -8.74 21.63
C ALA A 36 9.47 -7.63 21.91
N LEU A 37 9.18 -7.34 23.19
CA LEU A 37 8.30 -6.22 23.56
C LEU A 37 8.90 -4.87 23.16
N GLY A 38 10.17 -4.62 23.51
CA GLY A 38 10.86 -3.40 23.10
C GLY A 38 10.91 -3.24 21.58
N PHE A 39 11.22 -4.32 20.89
CA PHE A 39 11.23 -4.35 19.41
C PHE A 39 9.85 -4.09 18.81
N ALA A 40 8.78 -4.70 19.31
CA ALA A 40 7.42 -4.49 18.84
C ALA A 40 6.96 -3.03 19.03
N VAL A 41 7.26 -2.41 20.18
CA VAL A 41 6.93 -1.00 20.45
C VAL A 41 7.66 -0.08 19.46
N LEU A 42 8.96 -0.31 19.24
CA LEU A 42 9.77 0.48 18.31
C LEU A 42 9.27 0.30 16.86
N MET A 43 9.01 -0.93 16.43
CA MET A 43 8.52 -1.23 15.09
C MET A 43 7.13 -0.62 14.81
N ASN A 44 6.21 -0.71 15.78
CA ASN A 44 4.89 -0.12 15.65
C ASN A 44 4.96 1.40 15.59
N GLY A 45 5.77 2.02 16.44
CA GLY A 45 6.03 3.46 16.41
C GLY A 45 6.63 3.88 15.06
N PHE A 46 7.65 3.16 14.62
CA PHE A 46 8.30 3.42 13.33
C PHE A 46 7.31 3.29 12.15
N ALA A 47 6.54 2.20 12.09
CA ALA A 47 5.52 2.00 11.06
C ALA A 47 4.46 3.10 11.07
N TYR A 48 4.02 3.56 12.25
CA TYR A 48 3.04 4.63 12.35
C TYR A 48 3.57 5.98 11.87
N PHE A 49 4.80 6.35 12.27
CA PHE A 49 5.33 7.69 11.99
C PHE A 49 6.05 7.83 10.64
N PHE A 50 6.57 6.74 10.09
CA PHE A 50 7.43 6.76 8.90
C PHE A 50 6.89 6.00 7.69
N SER A 51 5.73 5.36 7.80
CA SER A 51 5.16 4.55 6.70
C SER A 51 4.93 5.35 5.41
N ASP A 52 4.52 6.63 5.52
CA ASP A 52 4.36 7.51 4.37
C ASP A 52 5.69 7.79 3.67
N LYS A 53 6.73 8.07 4.44
CA LYS A 53 8.07 8.33 3.89
C LYS A 53 8.67 7.09 3.24
N ILE A 54 8.46 5.92 3.83
CA ILE A 54 8.90 4.65 3.26
C ILE A 54 8.18 4.36 1.95
N ALA A 55 6.85 4.54 1.91
CA ALA A 55 6.07 4.36 0.70
C ALA A 55 6.54 5.27 -0.44
N LEU A 56 6.74 6.56 -0.16
CA LEU A 56 7.24 7.53 -1.13
C LEU A 56 8.67 7.23 -1.58
N ALA A 57 9.58 6.93 -0.65
CA ALA A 57 10.97 6.61 -0.97
C ALA A 57 11.09 5.32 -1.78
N SER A 58 10.31 4.28 -1.43
CA SER A 58 10.35 2.99 -2.14
C SER A 58 9.78 3.05 -3.55
N SER A 59 8.94 4.04 -3.85
CA SER A 59 8.40 4.30 -5.20
C SER A 59 9.23 5.32 -5.99
N GLY A 60 10.30 5.87 -5.43
CA GLY A 60 11.10 6.92 -6.07
C GLY A 60 10.35 8.25 -6.24
N ALA A 61 9.32 8.48 -5.42
CA ALA A 61 8.49 9.67 -5.51
C ALA A 61 9.27 10.95 -5.18
N GLN A 62 9.16 11.96 -6.03
CA GLN A 62 9.80 13.26 -5.91
C GLN A 62 8.74 14.32 -5.60
N ALA A 63 8.96 15.13 -4.57
CA ALA A 63 8.07 16.22 -4.25
C ALA A 63 8.07 17.24 -5.40
N VAL A 64 6.91 17.75 -5.75
CA VAL A 64 6.74 18.71 -6.85
C VAL A 64 6.04 19.97 -6.36
N SER A 65 6.42 21.08 -6.99
CA SER A 65 5.78 22.38 -6.81
C SER A 65 4.58 22.55 -7.76
N ARG A 66 3.84 23.64 -7.58
CA ARG A 66 2.72 24.00 -8.47
C ARG A 66 3.20 24.27 -9.90
N GLU A 67 4.36 24.87 -10.03
CA GLU A 67 4.97 25.22 -11.33
C GLU A 67 5.41 23.97 -12.10
N GLU A 68 5.85 22.93 -11.38
CA GLU A 68 6.30 21.66 -11.97
C GLU A 68 5.15 20.74 -12.35
N ALA A 69 4.02 20.77 -11.60
CA ALA A 69 2.87 19.91 -11.85
C ALA A 69 1.54 20.68 -11.79
N PRO A 70 1.33 21.72 -12.62
CA PRO A 70 0.17 22.62 -12.51
C PRO A 70 -1.16 21.89 -12.70
N LYS A 71 -1.26 20.92 -13.61
CA LYS A 71 -2.47 20.10 -13.83
C LYS A 71 -2.84 19.29 -12.60
N LEU A 72 -1.86 18.65 -11.95
CA LEU A 72 -2.10 17.85 -10.74
C LEU A 72 -2.56 18.74 -9.59
N TYR A 73 -1.89 19.88 -9.37
CA TYR A 73 -2.27 20.86 -8.34
C TYR A 73 -3.68 21.37 -8.53
N ALA A 74 -4.07 21.78 -9.75
CA ALA A 74 -5.39 22.30 -10.06
C ALA A 74 -6.50 21.29 -9.73
N VAL A 75 -6.31 20.02 -10.11
CA VAL A 75 -7.27 18.95 -9.84
C VAL A 75 -7.38 18.68 -8.34
N VAL A 76 -6.24 18.51 -7.64
CA VAL A 76 -6.24 18.19 -6.21
C VAL A 76 -6.84 19.32 -5.38
N GLU A 77 -6.52 20.58 -5.67
CA GLU A 77 -7.08 21.74 -4.95
C GLU A 77 -8.59 21.84 -5.11
N ARG A 78 -9.09 21.68 -6.33
CA ARG A 78 -10.53 21.70 -6.62
C ARG A 78 -11.26 20.60 -5.81
N LEU A 79 -10.71 19.40 -5.79
CA LEU A 79 -11.29 18.26 -5.06
C LEU A 79 -11.17 18.43 -3.55
N CYS A 80 -10.04 18.91 -3.04
CA CYS A 80 -9.87 19.20 -1.61
C CYS A 80 -10.84 20.25 -1.11
N ALA A 81 -11.07 21.32 -1.88
CA ALA A 81 -12.07 22.33 -1.57
C ALA A 81 -13.48 21.73 -1.49
N LYS A 82 -13.88 20.92 -2.48
CA LYS A 82 -15.19 20.21 -2.50
C LYS A 82 -15.34 19.22 -1.32
N ALA A 83 -14.26 18.52 -0.96
CA ALA A 83 -14.27 17.49 0.07
C ALA A 83 -14.06 18.04 1.50
N ASN A 84 -13.75 19.33 1.64
CA ASN A 84 -13.31 19.96 2.89
C ASN A 84 -12.11 19.25 3.53
N LEU A 85 -11.12 18.92 2.69
CA LEU A 85 -9.87 18.28 3.08
C LEU A 85 -8.71 19.27 3.03
N PRO A 86 -7.73 19.16 3.93
CA PRO A 86 -6.49 19.90 3.80
C PRO A 86 -5.73 19.43 2.54
N MET A 87 -5.01 20.36 1.91
CA MET A 87 -4.18 20.04 0.74
C MET A 87 -3.08 19.04 1.09
N PRO A 88 -3.03 17.86 0.45
CA PRO A 88 -1.94 16.90 0.65
C PRO A 88 -0.65 17.39 -0.01
N ARG A 89 0.49 16.84 0.38
CA ARG A 89 1.74 17.02 -0.34
C ARG A 89 1.68 16.21 -1.63
N LEU A 90 2.13 16.82 -2.74
CA LEU A 90 2.08 16.20 -4.06
C LEU A 90 3.46 15.72 -4.51
N TYR A 91 3.46 14.56 -5.17
CA TYR A 91 4.65 13.89 -5.64
C TYR A 91 4.45 13.37 -7.06
N LEU A 92 5.52 13.38 -7.86
CA LEU A 92 5.60 12.66 -9.11
C LEU A 92 6.59 11.49 -8.97
N ILE A 93 6.23 10.37 -9.57
CA ILE A 93 7.07 9.17 -9.66
C ILE A 93 7.59 9.10 -11.08
N PRO A 94 8.91 9.03 -11.31
CA PRO A 94 9.51 8.95 -12.65
C PRO A 94 9.35 7.55 -13.26
N GLU A 95 8.10 7.10 -13.40
CA GLU A 95 7.72 5.81 -13.92
C GLU A 95 6.70 6.00 -15.04
N GLN A 96 6.88 5.26 -16.16
CA GLN A 96 6.00 5.33 -17.33
C GLN A 96 4.73 4.48 -17.15
N ALA A 97 4.74 3.47 -16.31
CA ALA A 97 3.54 2.71 -16.01
C ALA A 97 2.53 3.60 -15.25
N PRO A 98 1.31 3.81 -15.80
CA PRO A 98 0.37 4.76 -15.25
C PRO A 98 -0.22 4.26 -13.94
N ASN A 99 0.00 5.01 -12.86
CA ASN A 99 -0.55 4.70 -11.56
C ASN A 99 -0.57 5.90 -10.61
N ALA A 100 -1.34 5.79 -9.50
CA ALA A 100 -1.34 6.76 -8.41
C ALA A 100 -1.59 6.05 -7.08
N PHE A 101 -1.23 6.72 -5.99
CA PHE A 101 -1.60 6.30 -4.64
C PHE A 101 -1.63 7.47 -3.66
N ALA A 102 -2.43 7.31 -2.61
CA ALA A 102 -2.38 8.16 -1.44
C ALA A 102 -1.75 7.43 -0.25
N THR A 103 -0.95 8.14 0.54
CA THR A 103 -0.29 7.63 1.75
C THR A 103 -0.33 8.67 2.86
N GLY A 104 -0.10 8.23 4.09
CA GLY A 104 -0.10 9.12 5.26
C GLY A 104 -0.80 8.51 6.47
N ARG A 105 -0.71 9.18 7.61
CA ARG A 105 -1.34 8.72 8.85
C ARG A 105 -2.75 9.31 9.11
N ASN A 106 -3.05 10.45 8.49
CA ASN A 106 -4.35 11.12 8.57
C ASN A 106 -4.46 12.22 7.50
N PRO A 107 -5.62 12.84 7.27
CA PRO A 107 -5.78 13.87 6.24
C PRO A 107 -4.80 15.06 6.35
N LYS A 108 -4.41 15.48 7.56
CA LYS A 108 -3.45 16.57 7.76
C LYS A 108 -2.00 16.19 7.39
N HIS A 109 -1.71 14.91 7.30
CA HIS A 109 -0.40 14.35 6.98
C HIS A 109 -0.51 13.39 5.80
N ALA A 110 -1.35 13.73 4.82
CA ALA A 110 -1.52 12.98 3.61
C ALA A 110 -0.54 13.42 2.53
N SER A 111 -0.19 12.50 1.67
CA SER A 111 0.55 12.71 0.44
C SER A 111 -0.14 11.96 -0.69
N VAL A 112 -0.17 12.55 -1.88
CA VAL A 112 -0.66 11.92 -3.12
C VAL A 112 0.49 11.87 -4.10
N ALA A 113 0.74 10.69 -4.66
CA ALA A 113 1.76 10.46 -5.66
C ALA A 113 1.12 9.95 -6.94
N ALA A 114 1.53 10.49 -8.09
CA ALA A 114 1.12 10.07 -9.41
C ALA A 114 2.36 9.76 -10.25
N THR A 115 2.30 8.77 -11.13
CA THR A 115 3.38 8.51 -12.08
C THR A 115 3.34 9.49 -13.25
N VAL A 116 4.48 9.72 -13.86
CA VAL A 116 4.58 10.51 -15.09
C VAL A 116 3.69 9.90 -16.17
N GLY A 117 3.70 8.58 -16.33
CA GLY A 117 2.84 7.88 -17.29
C GLY A 117 1.34 8.07 -17.03
N LEU A 118 0.89 8.21 -15.77
CA LEU A 118 -0.50 8.55 -15.48
C LEU A 118 -0.83 9.97 -15.95
N MET A 119 0.05 10.93 -15.67
CA MET A 119 -0.13 12.34 -16.04
C MET A 119 -0.18 12.54 -17.56
N GLU A 120 0.56 11.73 -18.31
CA GLU A 120 0.58 11.71 -19.77
C GLU A 120 -0.65 11.01 -20.38
N LEU A 121 -1.08 9.88 -19.77
CA LEU A 121 -2.17 9.06 -20.28
C LEU A 121 -3.56 9.66 -20.05
N MET A 122 -3.76 10.33 -18.90
CA MET A 122 -5.07 10.78 -18.46
C MET A 122 -5.41 12.19 -18.95
N ASN A 123 -6.63 12.35 -19.49
CA ASN A 123 -7.21 13.67 -19.64
C ASN A 123 -7.61 14.25 -18.26
N GLU A 124 -8.17 15.46 -18.22
CA GLU A 124 -8.48 16.12 -16.95
C GLU A 124 -9.58 15.42 -16.16
N ASP A 125 -10.66 14.98 -16.82
CA ASP A 125 -11.79 14.30 -16.17
C ASP A 125 -11.38 12.93 -15.62
N GLU A 126 -10.54 12.21 -16.34
CA GLU A 126 -9.99 10.92 -15.90
C GLU A 126 -9.05 11.08 -14.70
N LEU A 127 -8.16 12.08 -14.77
CA LEU A 127 -7.29 12.42 -13.64
C LEU A 127 -8.11 12.87 -12.44
N GLU A 128 -9.17 13.67 -12.62
CA GLU A 128 -10.08 14.07 -11.54
C GLU A 128 -10.72 12.83 -10.90
N GLY A 129 -11.18 11.86 -11.70
CA GLY A 129 -11.74 10.60 -11.22
C GLY A 129 -10.74 9.78 -10.38
N VAL A 130 -9.50 9.60 -10.87
CA VAL A 130 -8.44 8.88 -10.15
C VAL A 130 -8.09 9.58 -8.84
N ILE A 131 -7.85 10.88 -8.88
CA ILE A 131 -7.48 11.65 -7.69
C ILE A 131 -8.63 11.71 -6.68
N ALA A 132 -9.89 11.77 -7.13
CA ALA A 132 -11.06 11.71 -6.24
C ALA A 132 -11.17 10.36 -5.53
N HIS A 133 -10.83 9.26 -6.19
CA HIS A 133 -10.69 7.94 -5.57
C HIS A 133 -9.61 7.95 -4.49
N GLU A 134 -8.40 8.44 -4.78
CA GLU A 134 -7.30 8.53 -3.82
C GLU A 134 -7.64 9.43 -2.61
N LEU A 135 -8.27 10.58 -2.84
CA LEU A 135 -8.71 11.46 -1.77
C LEU A 135 -9.83 10.86 -0.93
N SER A 136 -10.61 9.92 -1.46
CA SER A 136 -11.59 9.17 -0.69
C SER A 136 -10.91 8.25 0.35
N HIS A 137 -9.78 7.65 0.03
CA HIS A 137 -8.96 6.92 0.98
C HIS A 137 -8.36 7.83 2.07
N VAL A 138 -7.95 9.05 1.70
CA VAL A 138 -7.50 10.07 2.66
C VAL A 138 -8.62 10.42 3.64
N ARG A 139 -9.81 10.75 3.12
CA ARG A 139 -10.98 11.11 3.89
C ARG A 139 -11.44 10.01 4.85
N ASN A 140 -11.35 8.76 4.42
CA ASN A 140 -11.79 7.59 5.19
C ASN A 140 -10.71 7.05 6.14
N TYR A 141 -9.52 7.66 6.20
CA TYR A 141 -8.37 7.17 6.97
C TYR A 141 -7.87 5.78 6.55
N ASP A 142 -8.16 5.36 5.33
CA ASP A 142 -7.67 4.10 4.76
C ASP A 142 -6.16 4.14 4.55
N ILE A 143 -5.62 5.33 4.25
CA ILE A 143 -4.20 5.56 3.97
C ILE A 143 -3.28 5.08 5.11
N LEU A 144 -3.69 5.21 6.37
CA LEU A 144 -2.89 4.71 7.49
C LEU A 144 -2.75 3.18 7.43
N THR A 145 -3.87 2.49 7.24
CA THR A 145 -3.89 1.02 7.21
C THR A 145 -3.04 0.49 6.06
N THR A 146 -3.19 1.06 4.86
CA THR A 146 -2.42 0.64 3.69
C THR A 146 -0.94 0.97 3.81
N SER A 147 -0.59 2.16 4.32
CA SER A 147 0.81 2.56 4.53
C SER A 147 1.53 1.69 5.57
N VAL A 148 0.86 1.38 6.69
CA VAL A 148 1.40 0.47 7.71
C VAL A 148 1.57 -0.93 7.14
N ALA A 149 0.57 -1.44 6.42
CA ALA A 149 0.64 -2.75 5.78
C ALA A 149 1.82 -2.85 4.79
N ALA A 150 1.98 -1.84 3.94
CA ALA A 150 3.09 -1.76 2.99
C ALA A 150 4.46 -1.74 3.68
N THR A 151 4.57 -0.98 4.78
CA THR A 151 5.81 -0.91 5.58
C THR A 151 6.16 -2.25 6.21
N LEU A 152 5.19 -2.94 6.79
CA LEU A 152 5.39 -4.27 7.37
C LEU A 152 5.79 -5.30 6.31
N ALA A 153 5.15 -5.26 5.14
CA ALA A 153 5.51 -6.13 4.02
C ALA A 153 6.94 -5.85 3.51
N ALA A 154 7.33 -4.57 3.42
CA ALA A 154 8.68 -4.19 3.05
C ALA A 154 9.71 -4.70 4.06
N ALA A 155 9.44 -4.53 5.36
CA ALA A 155 10.32 -5.00 6.43
C ALA A 155 10.50 -6.54 6.38
N ILE A 156 9.41 -7.29 6.22
CA ILE A 156 9.46 -8.75 6.12
C ILE A 156 10.21 -9.20 4.87
N THR A 157 9.96 -8.56 3.72
CA THR A 157 10.68 -8.85 2.47
C THR A 157 12.18 -8.56 2.61
N TYR A 158 12.53 -7.48 3.30
CA TYR A 158 13.92 -7.13 3.58
C TYR A 158 14.59 -8.19 4.47
N LEU A 159 13.94 -8.59 5.56
CA LEU A 159 14.46 -9.64 6.46
C LEU A 159 14.62 -10.98 5.71
N ALA A 160 13.69 -11.31 4.80
CA ALA A 160 13.80 -12.48 3.93
C ALA A 160 15.07 -12.44 3.08
N ARG A 161 15.35 -11.31 2.45
CA ARG A 161 16.56 -11.14 1.65
C ARG A 161 17.82 -11.27 2.51
N VAL A 162 17.87 -10.61 3.67
CA VAL A 162 19.01 -10.71 4.59
C VAL A 162 19.25 -12.16 5.01
N ALA A 163 18.20 -12.91 5.35
CA ALA A 163 18.32 -14.33 5.69
C ALA A 163 18.83 -15.18 4.51
N GLN A 164 18.35 -14.92 3.29
CA GLN A 164 18.87 -15.58 2.07
C GLN A 164 20.36 -15.31 1.86
N TRP A 165 20.77 -14.04 1.98
CA TRP A 165 22.19 -13.66 1.84
C TRP A 165 23.03 -14.32 2.92
N GLY A 166 22.55 -14.37 4.17
CA GLY A 166 23.23 -15.08 5.27
C GLY A 166 23.41 -16.57 4.98
N MET A 167 22.43 -17.23 4.33
CA MET A 167 22.57 -18.64 3.92
C MET A 167 23.57 -18.83 2.77
N ILE A 168 23.60 -17.92 1.79
CA ILE A 168 24.47 -18.00 0.62
C ILE A 168 25.92 -17.70 0.99
N PHE A 169 26.17 -16.68 1.80
CA PHE A 169 27.51 -16.20 2.13
C PHE A 169 28.01 -16.66 3.50
N GLY A 170 27.13 -17.08 4.42
CA GLY A 170 27.49 -17.58 5.76
C GLY A 170 27.85 -19.07 5.81
N GLY A 171 27.74 -19.79 4.70
CA GLY A 171 28.07 -21.24 4.60
C GLY A 171 29.57 -21.61 4.61
N GLY A 172 30.46 -20.65 4.91
CA GLY A 172 31.90 -20.83 4.81
C GLY A 172 32.70 -20.96 6.15
N MET A 173 32.08 -20.75 7.30
CA MET A 173 32.74 -20.98 8.59
C MET A 173 32.14 -22.20 9.30
N ARG A 174 32.80 -23.33 9.13
CA ARG A 174 32.57 -24.56 9.85
C ARG A 174 33.05 -24.38 11.31
N ASP A 175 32.09 -24.37 12.22
CA ASP A 175 32.25 -24.94 13.53
C ASP A 175 31.07 -25.88 13.79
N ASP A 176 31.36 -27.14 14.11
CA ASP A 176 30.43 -28.26 14.16
C ASP A 176 29.34 -28.17 15.26
N ASP A 177 29.39 -27.15 16.13
CA ASP A 177 28.49 -27.01 17.28
C ASP A 177 27.29 -26.05 17.05
N ASP A 178 27.25 -25.29 15.97
CA ASP A 178 26.21 -24.26 15.74
C ASP A 178 25.16 -24.60 14.63
N ARG A 179 24.83 -25.89 14.47
CA ARG A 179 23.74 -26.34 13.55
C ARG A 179 22.37 -25.77 13.90
N ARG A 180 22.19 -25.03 15.00
CA ARG A 180 20.90 -24.47 15.44
C ARG A 180 20.59 -23.07 14.91
N GLY A 181 21.58 -22.27 14.48
CA GLY A 181 21.33 -20.86 14.10
C GLY A 181 20.84 -20.65 12.65
N GLY A 182 21.39 -21.39 11.68
CA GLY A 182 21.06 -21.20 10.26
C GLY A 182 19.67 -21.72 9.85
N GLY A 183 19.24 -22.82 10.47
CA GLY A 183 17.90 -23.41 10.20
C GLY A 183 16.75 -22.59 10.77
N LEU A 184 16.98 -21.89 11.88
CA LEU A 184 15.97 -21.11 12.57
C LEU A 184 15.56 -19.86 11.77
N GLY A 185 16.53 -19.16 11.16
CA GLY A 185 16.28 -18.01 10.30
C GLY A 185 15.48 -18.40 9.05
N ALA A 186 15.81 -19.53 8.44
CA ALA A 186 15.06 -20.07 7.30
C ALA A 186 13.64 -20.48 7.68
N LEU A 187 13.45 -21.15 8.82
CA LEU A 187 12.12 -21.53 9.32
C LEU A 187 11.28 -20.29 9.64
N LEU A 188 11.84 -19.29 10.33
CA LEU A 188 11.14 -18.02 10.59
C LEU A 188 10.67 -17.37 9.30
N MET A 189 11.49 -17.40 8.24
CA MET A 189 11.14 -16.82 6.96
C MET A 189 10.04 -17.59 6.22
N ILE A 190 10.06 -18.91 6.27
CA ILE A 190 9.02 -19.78 5.69
C ILE A 190 7.64 -19.49 6.33
N PHE A 191 7.61 -19.15 7.62
CA PHE A 191 6.37 -18.81 8.32
C PHE A 191 6.00 -17.32 8.23
N LEU A 192 6.97 -16.40 8.29
CA LEU A 192 6.69 -14.96 8.29
C LEU A 192 6.27 -14.42 6.92
N ALA A 193 6.80 -14.93 5.82
CA ALA A 193 6.45 -14.45 4.49
C ALA A 193 4.98 -14.73 4.11
N PRO A 194 4.43 -15.95 4.29
CA PRO A 194 3.00 -16.20 4.11
C PRO A 194 2.11 -15.38 5.06
N PHE A 195 2.54 -15.21 6.31
CA PHE A 195 1.81 -14.43 7.30
C PHE A 195 1.74 -12.95 6.93
N ALA A 196 2.82 -12.37 6.39
CA ALA A 196 2.81 -11.01 5.86
C ALA A 196 1.85 -10.84 4.69
N ALA A 197 1.82 -11.81 3.78
CA ALA A 197 0.90 -11.79 2.65
C ALA A 197 -0.56 -11.85 3.10
N VAL A 198 -0.88 -12.70 4.09
CA VAL A 198 -2.22 -12.80 4.70
C VAL A 198 -2.57 -11.49 5.42
N LEU A 199 -1.65 -10.91 6.20
CA LEU A 199 -1.86 -9.62 6.86
C LEU A 199 -2.19 -8.52 5.86
N LEU A 200 -1.43 -8.43 4.77
CA LEU A 200 -1.69 -7.47 3.69
C LEU A 200 -3.10 -7.64 3.13
N GLN A 201 -3.53 -8.88 2.87
CA GLN A 201 -4.87 -9.16 2.36
C GLN A 201 -5.97 -8.77 3.34
N LEU A 202 -5.80 -9.07 4.62
CA LEU A 202 -6.79 -8.78 5.66
C LEU A 202 -6.86 -7.27 5.97
N MET A 203 -5.77 -6.55 5.82
CA MET A 203 -5.72 -5.09 6.01
C MET A 203 -6.33 -4.34 4.83
N ILE A 204 -6.28 -4.88 3.60
CA ILE A 204 -6.84 -4.27 2.40
C ILE A 204 -8.16 -4.95 2.07
N SER A 205 -9.27 -4.25 2.25
CA SER A 205 -10.62 -4.78 2.04
C SER A 205 -11.17 -4.35 0.68
N ARG A 206 -11.62 -5.29 -0.15
CA ARG A 206 -12.32 -5.01 -1.41
C ARG A 206 -13.50 -4.04 -1.24
N ARG A 207 -14.19 -4.08 -0.09
CA ARG A 207 -15.28 -3.13 0.23
C ARG A 207 -14.80 -1.69 0.31
N ARG A 208 -13.55 -1.43 0.69
CA ARG A 208 -12.99 -0.07 0.74
C ARG A 208 -12.77 0.49 -0.65
N GLU A 209 -12.36 -0.36 -1.58
CA GLU A 209 -12.18 0.04 -2.98
C GLU A 209 -13.52 0.48 -3.61
N TYR A 210 -14.58 -0.33 -3.44
CA TYR A 210 -15.92 0.06 -3.91
C TYR A 210 -16.43 1.33 -3.22
N ALA A 211 -16.17 1.49 -1.92
CA ALA A 211 -16.55 2.69 -1.17
C ALA A 211 -15.74 3.93 -1.62
N ALA A 212 -14.47 3.75 -1.99
CA ALA A 212 -13.64 4.82 -2.54
C ALA A 212 -14.09 5.21 -3.95
N ASP A 213 -14.43 4.23 -4.80
CA ASP A 213 -15.00 4.45 -6.14
C ASP A 213 -16.30 5.25 -6.05
N GLU A 214 -17.22 4.81 -5.19
CA GLU A 214 -18.50 5.49 -4.98
C GLU A 214 -18.31 6.91 -4.42
N SER A 215 -17.45 7.06 -3.41
CA SER A 215 -17.19 8.36 -2.78
C SER A 215 -16.49 9.32 -3.75
N GLY A 216 -15.55 8.83 -4.54
CA GLY A 216 -14.85 9.59 -5.57
C GLY A 216 -15.82 10.06 -6.68
N ALA A 217 -16.65 9.15 -7.19
CA ALA A 217 -17.66 9.48 -8.18
C ALA A 217 -18.67 10.51 -7.66
N ARG A 218 -19.10 10.42 -6.40
CA ARG A 218 -19.98 11.41 -5.76
C ARG A 218 -19.28 12.76 -5.57
N LEU A 219 -17.99 12.77 -5.25
CA LEU A 219 -17.20 14.00 -5.06
C LEU A 219 -17.05 14.76 -6.38
N VAL A 220 -16.78 14.07 -7.47
CA VAL A 220 -16.72 14.64 -8.83
C VAL A 220 -18.12 15.08 -9.29
N GLY A 221 -19.13 14.28 -8.99
CA GLY A 221 -20.55 14.46 -9.41
C GLY A 221 -20.98 13.42 -10.44
N HIS A 222 -20.06 12.65 -11.01
CA HIS A 222 -20.32 11.57 -11.98
C HIS A 222 -19.18 10.55 -11.99
N PRO A 223 -19.40 9.29 -12.39
CA PRO A 223 -18.39 8.25 -12.42
C PRO A 223 -17.62 8.15 -13.74
N TYR A 224 -17.96 8.92 -14.78
CA TYR A 224 -17.47 8.70 -16.15
C TYR A 224 -15.95 8.79 -16.27
N GLY A 225 -15.33 9.81 -15.65
CA GLY A 225 -13.88 9.99 -15.67
C GLY A 225 -13.17 8.80 -15.03
N LEU A 226 -13.65 8.33 -13.88
CA LEU A 226 -13.06 7.16 -13.21
C LEU A 226 -13.25 5.87 -14.01
N ILE A 227 -14.43 5.65 -14.61
CA ILE A 227 -14.69 4.49 -15.49
C ILE A 227 -13.68 4.47 -16.64
N SER A 228 -13.57 5.58 -17.38
CA SER A 228 -12.63 5.71 -18.50
C SER A 228 -11.18 5.51 -18.06
N ALA A 229 -10.79 6.08 -16.91
CA ALA A 229 -9.47 5.89 -16.35
C ALA A 229 -9.16 4.42 -16.04
N LEU A 230 -10.09 3.70 -15.38
CA LEU A 230 -9.92 2.28 -15.06
C LEU A 230 -9.83 1.41 -16.32
N GLU A 231 -10.59 1.70 -17.36
CA GLU A 231 -10.52 1.01 -18.66
C GLU A 231 -9.14 1.21 -19.32
N LYS A 232 -8.63 2.45 -19.35
CA LYS A 232 -7.29 2.77 -19.87
C LYS A 232 -6.18 2.09 -19.07
N LEU A 233 -6.26 2.14 -17.73
CA LEU A 233 -5.28 1.51 -16.83
C LEU A 233 -5.26 -0.02 -17.03
N GLY A 234 -6.43 -0.64 -17.18
CA GLY A 234 -6.55 -2.06 -17.46
C GLY A 234 -5.90 -2.45 -18.79
N ALA A 235 -6.18 -1.71 -19.85
CA ALA A 235 -5.62 -1.95 -21.18
C ALA A 235 -4.09 -1.73 -21.21
N TYR A 236 -3.59 -0.74 -20.47
CA TYR A 236 -2.15 -0.46 -20.38
C TYR A 236 -1.39 -1.54 -19.61
N ASN A 237 -1.93 -1.97 -18.46
CA ASN A 237 -1.31 -3.00 -17.62
C ASN A 237 -1.16 -4.36 -18.33
N GLN A 238 -2.03 -4.67 -19.28
CA GLN A 238 -1.91 -5.88 -20.11
C GLN A 238 -0.71 -5.82 -21.06
N ARG A 239 -0.27 -4.62 -21.45
CA ARG A 239 0.80 -4.41 -22.43
C ARG A 239 2.18 -4.23 -21.79
N ILE A 240 2.23 -3.52 -20.67
CA ILE A 240 3.50 -3.17 -19.99
C ILE A 240 3.36 -3.49 -18.50
N PRO A 241 3.87 -4.67 -18.07
CA PRO A 241 3.89 -5.02 -16.65
C PRO A 241 4.79 -4.06 -15.87
N MET A 242 4.29 -3.48 -14.79
CA MET A 242 5.06 -2.63 -13.89
C MET A 242 5.95 -3.49 -12.96
N ALA A 243 7.22 -3.14 -12.86
CA ALA A 243 8.12 -3.75 -11.89
C ALA A 243 7.83 -3.20 -10.48
N THR A 244 7.01 -3.90 -9.71
CA THR A 244 6.68 -3.51 -8.34
C THR A 244 7.13 -4.51 -7.32
N THR A 245 7.45 -4.02 -6.12
CA THR A 245 7.64 -4.90 -4.96
C THR A 245 6.27 -5.25 -4.35
N PRO A 246 6.13 -6.38 -3.64
CA PRO A 246 4.90 -6.72 -2.93
C PRO A 246 4.42 -5.60 -1.98
N ALA A 247 5.35 -4.83 -1.44
CA ALA A 247 5.06 -3.71 -0.55
C ALA A 247 4.41 -2.51 -1.27
N THR A 248 4.91 -2.16 -2.45
CA THR A 248 4.40 -1.01 -3.22
C THR A 248 3.18 -1.37 -4.06
N SER A 249 3.06 -2.62 -4.53
CA SER A 249 1.92 -3.07 -5.36
C SER A 249 0.57 -2.92 -4.67
N SER A 250 0.54 -2.96 -3.32
CA SER A 250 -0.67 -2.80 -2.52
C SER A 250 -1.13 -1.35 -2.37
N LEU A 251 -0.30 -0.38 -2.74
CA LEU A 251 -0.62 1.04 -2.66
C LEU A 251 -1.28 1.57 -3.95
N TYR A 252 -1.07 0.91 -5.08
CA TYR A 252 -1.49 1.41 -6.38
C TYR A 252 -2.96 1.15 -6.68
N ILE A 253 -3.61 2.06 -7.41
CA ILE A 253 -5.04 1.97 -7.79
C ILE A 253 -5.35 0.74 -8.65
N VAL A 254 -4.39 0.30 -9.46
CA VAL A 254 -4.46 -0.91 -10.27
C VAL A 254 -3.24 -1.76 -10.01
N LYS A 255 -3.48 -3.04 -9.69
CA LYS A 255 -2.40 -3.97 -9.44
C LYS A 255 -1.65 -4.27 -10.74
N PRO A 256 -0.32 -4.12 -10.77
CA PRO A 256 0.49 -4.57 -11.88
C PRO A 256 0.35 -6.08 -12.04
N LEU A 257 0.14 -6.56 -13.28
CA LEU A 257 0.08 -7.98 -13.57
C LEU A 257 1.46 -8.61 -13.35
N SER A 258 1.54 -9.55 -12.39
CA SER A 258 2.70 -10.42 -12.26
C SER A 258 2.41 -11.74 -12.99
N PRO A 259 3.32 -12.26 -13.81
CA PRO A 259 3.17 -13.59 -14.42
C PRO A 259 3.26 -14.66 -13.31
N GLY A 260 2.14 -15.25 -12.92
CA GLY A 260 2.10 -16.36 -11.97
C GLY A 260 0.75 -16.48 -11.25
N GLY A 261 0.09 -17.63 -11.39
CA GLY A 261 -1.28 -17.87 -10.93
C GLY A 261 -1.54 -17.72 -9.42
N PHE A 262 -0.53 -17.87 -8.55
CA PHE A 262 -0.66 -17.66 -7.10
C PHE A 262 -0.78 -16.16 -6.72
N ALA A 263 -0.23 -15.25 -7.52
CA ALA A 263 -0.30 -13.81 -7.28
C ALA A 263 -1.74 -13.26 -7.42
N ASN A 264 -2.60 -13.92 -8.20
CA ASN A 264 -3.99 -13.51 -8.39
C ASN A 264 -4.89 -13.86 -7.19
N LEU A 265 -4.60 -14.96 -6.48
CA LEU A 265 -5.29 -15.32 -5.23
C LEU A 265 -5.00 -14.33 -4.10
N LEU A 266 -3.87 -13.64 -4.17
CA LEU A 266 -3.41 -12.64 -3.21
C LEU A 266 -3.75 -11.21 -3.65
N SER A 267 -4.66 -11.02 -4.61
CA SER A 267 -5.09 -9.69 -5.06
C SER A 267 -5.87 -8.95 -3.98
N THR A 268 -5.34 -7.82 -3.57
CA THR A 268 -5.94 -6.92 -2.58
C THR A 268 -7.07 -6.06 -3.17
N HIS A 269 -7.05 -5.82 -4.48
CA HIS A 269 -8.06 -5.05 -5.20
C HIS A 269 -9.09 -5.96 -5.87
N PRO A 270 -10.37 -5.52 -5.98
CA PRO A 270 -11.35 -6.19 -6.81
C PRO A 270 -10.94 -6.19 -8.29
N PRO A 271 -11.43 -7.12 -9.11
CA PRO A 271 -11.28 -7.06 -10.55
C PRO A 271 -11.76 -5.71 -11.11
N LEU A 272 -11.05 -5.18 -12.11
CA LEU A 272 -11.40 -3.90 -12.73
C LEU A 272 -12.80 -3.91 -13.34
N GLU A 273 -13.17 -5.02 -13.95
CA GLU A 273 -14.47 -5.26 -14.56
C GLU A 273 -15.60 -5.09 -13.53
N ASP A 274 -15.42 -5.62 -12.32
CA ASP A 274 -16.40 -5.51 -11.24
C ASP A 274 -16.53 -4.06 -10.75
N ARG A 275 -15.40 -3.34 -10.60
CA ARG A 275 -15.40 -1.93 -10.22
C ARG A 275 -16.13 -1.07 -11.25
N ILE A 276 -15.81 -1.28 -12.53
CA ILE A 276 -16.46 -0.59 -13.66
C ILE A 276 -17.96 -0.90 -13.71
N ALA A 277 -18.36 -2.16 -13.50
CA ALA A 277 -19.77 -2.55 -13.49
C ALA A 277 -20.54 -1.85 -12.37
N VAL A 278 -19.99 -1.76 -11.16
CA VAL A 278 -20.61 -1.04 -10.03
C VAL A 278 -20.73 0.46 -10.33
N LEU A 279 -19.68 1.09 -10.87
CA LEU A 279 -19.70 2.51 -11.24
C LEU A 279 -20.73 2.81 -12.33
N ARG A 280 -20.89 1.91 -13.32
CA ARG A 280 -21.93 2.06 -14.37
C ARG A 280 -23.34 1.98 -13.81
N GLN A 281 -23.59 1.17 -12.77
CA GLN A 281 -24.90 1.13 -12.10
C GLN A 281 -25.25 2.47 -11.44
N MET A 282 -24.27 3.23 -10.97
CA MET A 282 -24.51 4.58 -10.42
C MET A 282 -25.03 5.58 -11.46
N THR A 283 -24.75 5.35 -12.75
CA THR A 283 -25.26 6.20 -13.84
C THR A 283 -26.71 5.89 -14.18
N ALA A 284 -27.13 4.64 -14.03
CA ALA A 284 -28.49 4.18 -14.36
C ALA A 284 -29.53 4.54 -13.27
N ALA A 285 -29.07 4.87 -12.05
CA ALA A 285 -29.94 5.21 -10.91
C ALA A 285 -30.27 6.72 -10.81
N ARG A 286 -29.84 7.53 -11.74
CA ARG A 286 -30.17 8.97 -11.90
C ARG A 286 -31.13 9.16 -13.07
#